data_d45327f3caad6b83b63905a0b2deee3a
#
_entry.id   d45327f3caad6b83b63905a0b2deee3a
#
_cell.length_a   1.000
_cell.length_b   1.000
_cell.length_c   1.000
_cell.angle_alpha   90.00
_cell.angle_beta   90.00
_cell.angle_gamma   90.00
#
_symmetry.space_group_name_H-M   'P 1'
#
loop_
_entity.id
_entity.type
_entity.pdbx_description
1 polymer ?
#
loop_
_entity_poly.entity_id
_entity_poly.type
_entity_poly.pdbx_seq_one_letter_code
_entity_poly.pdbx_strand_id
1 'polypeptide(L)'
;RDPGRPALPAGRSAASALYEKALDMPELPPRARKGESSIMGHTDNYTLLCDFYELTMGNGYFQTGMDQQICYFDVFFRDVPDGGGFAIAAGLEQIIDYIQDLRFSPEDVDFLRGKGVFSEAFLQYLLHFQFTGDIWAVPEGTPIFPGEPILTVRAPAIQAQFIETYVLLILNHQSLIATKSNRIVRAAQGRPVSEFGSRRAQGADAAVLGARASYIAGCAGTACTLADRVYGTPAGGTMAHSWVQMFPDEYTAFKTYCELYPHSATLLVDTYNVLKSGVPNAIRAFQEVLLPQGIHDFAIRLDSGDLTYLSKKARRMLDAAGLQSCKIVASNSLDEYIIRDLLLQGAQIDSFGVGERLITSKSEPVFGGVYKLSAIESKDGTILPRIKISENPAKITNPHFKKVYRLFENDTGKAIADLICVHDEVVDPAQPLELFDPEATWKRKTITDFTVRELLVPIFQSGELVYRQPSIEEMRTWCAGQIDTLWDEVKRFENPHNYYVDLSQKLWDIKHKLLAKRG
;
A
#
# COMPACT_ATOMS: atom_id res chain seq x y z
N ARG A 1 30.01 9.48 -31.98
CA ARG A 1 30.67 10.04 -30.78
C ARG A 1 30.32 11.53 -30.75
N ASP A 2 29.41 11.93 -29.88
CA ASP A 2 29.07 13.33 -29.63
C ASP A 2 29.71 13.73 -28.28
N PRO A 3 30.62 14.71 -28.24
CA PRO A 3 31.27 15.12 -27.01
C PRO A 3 30.50 16.30 -26.39
N GLY A 4 29.68 16.07 -25.35
CA GLY A 4 29.03 17.18 -24.65
C GLY A 4 27.91 16.88 -23.68
N ARG A 5 27.88 15.73 -23.02
CA ARG A 5 27.05 15.54 -21.82
C ARG A 5 27.92 15.40 -20.58
N PRO A 6 27.74 16.23 -19.55
CA PRO A 6 28.38 15.99 -18.27
C PRO A 6 27.82 14.70 -17.67
N ALA A 7 28.70 13.81 -17.22
CA ALA A 7 28.37 12.60 -16.49
C ALA A 7 27.64 13.00 -15.19
N LEU A 8 26.44 12.46 -14.98
CA LEU A 8 25.76 12.49 -13.69
C LEU A 8 26.57 11.65 -12.69
N PRO A 9 26.74 12.08 -11.44
CA PRO A 9 27.42 11.27 -10.42
C PRO A 9 26.67 9.97 -10.22
N ALA A 10 27.38 8.87 -10.28
CA ALA A 10 26.88 7.54 -9.97
C ALA A 10 26.37 7.51 -8.52
N GLY A 11 25.12 7.07 -8.29
CA GLY A 11 24.68 6.65 -6.97
C GLY A 11 23.32 7.05 -6.44
N ARG A 12 22.51 7.87 -7.14
CA ARG A 12 21.14 8.16 -6.66
C ARG A 12 20.14 8.13 -7.81
N SER A 13 19.04 7.37 -7.65
CA SER A 13 17.95 7.46 -8.62
C SER A 13 17.30 8.85 -8.52
N ALA A 14 16.85 9.41 -9.66
CA ALA A 14 16.15 10.70 -9.69
C ALA A 14 14.92 10.72 -8.75
N ALA A 15 14.29 9.58 -8.53
CA ALA A 15 13.15 9.41 -7.62
C ALA A 15 13.55 9.53 -6.14
N SER A 16 14.70 8.97 -5.72
CA SER A 16 15.21 9.10 -4.35
C SER A 16 15.57 10.55 -4.03
N ALA A 17 16.23 11.24 -4.96
CA ALA A 17 16.61 12.65 -4.80
C ALA A 17 15.40 13.60 -4.77
N LEU A 18 14.32 13.29 -5.49
CA LEU A 18 13.08 14.07 -5.48
C LEU A 18 12.33 13.91 -4.15
N TYR A 19 12.30 12.71 -3.59
CA TYR A 19 11.62 12.45 -2.31
C TYR A 19 12.41 13.03 -1.12
N GLU A 20 13.74 12.87 -1.11
CA GLU A 20 14.60 13.51 -0.09
C GLU A 20 14.52 15.05 -0.16
N LYS A 21 14.49 15.63 -1.37
CA LYS A 21 14.22 17.07 -1.55
C LYS A 21 12.82 17.48 -1.08
N ALA A 22 11.84 16.58 -1.17
CA ALA A 22 10.49 16.84 -0.69
C ALA A 22 10.41 16.87 0.84
N LEU A 23 11.29 16.14 1.53
CA LEU A 23 11.41 16.18 2.99
C LEU A 23 12.17 17.43 3.50
N ASP A 24 13.04 18.02 2.66
CA ASP A 24 13.86 19.20 2.99
C ASP A 24 13.26 20.55 2.50
N MET A 25 12.06 20.56 1.92
CA MET A 25 11.44 21.80 1.42
C MET A 25 10.74 22.59 2.55
N PRO A 26 10.78 23.95 2.51
CA PRO A 26 10.10 24.77 3.51
C PRO A 26 8.59 24.59 3.45
N GLU A 27 7.94 24.77 4.60
CA GLU A 27 6.51 24.61 4.85
C GLU A 27 5.65 25.22 3.72
N LEU A 28 4.90 24.35 3.04
CA LEU A 28 3.75 24.77 2.25
C LEU A 28 2.60 25.13 3.20
N PRO A 29 1.76 26.14 2.84
CA PRO A 29 0.62 26.48 3.67
C PRO A 29 -0.25 25.23 3.89
N PRO A 30 -0.87 25.10 5.07
CA PRO A 30 -1.69 23.94 5.40
C PRO A 30 -2.75 23.74 4.30
N ARG A 31 -2.84 22.52 3.79
CA ARG A 31 -3.94 22.13 2.88
C ARG A 31 -5.24 22.61 3.50
N ALA A 32 -6.04 23.35 2.74
CA ALA A 32 -7.40 23.67 3.17
C ALA A 32 -8.07 22.36 3.63
N ARG A 33 -8.57 22.33 4.87
CA ARG A 33 -9.32 21.18 5.40
C ARG A 33 -10.32 20.77 4.32
N LYS A 34 -10.25 19.54 3.86
CA LYS A 34 -11.27 18.98 2.95
C LYS A 34 -12.59 19.16 3.66
N GLY A 35 -13.46 20.03 3.15
CA GLY A 35 -14.77 20.28 3.74
C GLY A 35 -15.50 18.94 3.84
N GLU A 36 -16.10 18.71 4.98
CA GLU A 36 -17.09 17.70 5.35
C GLU A 36 -17.49 16.76 4.21
N SER A 37 -16.80 15.62 4.09
CA SER A 37 -17.27 14.51 3.28
C SER A 37 -16.89 13.23 4.02
N SER A 38 -17.69 12.91 5.02
CA SER A 38 -17.80 11.54 5.51
C SER A 38 -18.12 10.65 4.32
N ILE A 39 -17.21 9.76 3.96
CA ILE A 39 -17.43 8.75 2.90
C ILE A 39 -18.65 7.87 3.27
N MET A 40 -18.98 7.75 4.54
CA MET A 40 -20.06 6.90 5.08
C MET A 40 -21.27 7.65 5.66
N GLY A 41 -21.37 8.96 5.59
CA GLY A 41 -22.61 9.71 5.89
C GLY A 41 -23.19 9.61 7.31
N HIS A 42 -22.49 9.01 8.30
CA HIS A 42 -23.05 8.74 9.63
C HIS A 42 -22.14 9.02 10.83
N THR A 43 -20.84 9.31 10.63
CA THR A 43 -19.96 9.67 11.74
C THR A 43 -19.07 10.84 11.34
N ASP A 44 -19.01 11.88 12.19
CA ASP A 44 -18.13 13.03 11.97
C ASP A 44 -16.64 12.66 12.16
N ASN A 45 -16.36 11.54 12.84
CA ASN A 45 -15.03 10.95 13.01
C ASN A 45 -15.12 9.44 13.27
N TYR A 46 -13.96 8.77 13.26
CA TYR A 46 -13.83 7.33 13.53
C TYR A 46 -13.41 7.02 14.97
N THR A 47 -13.61 7.92 15.93
CA THR A 47 -13.16 7.74 17.32
C THR A 47 -13.72 6.46 17.96
N LEU A 48 -15.01 6.14 17.73
CA LEU A 48 -15.60 4.90 18.25
C LEU A 48 -15.35 3.65 17.39
N LEU A 49 -14.57 3.76 16.32
CA LEU A 49 -14.10 2.59 15.55
C LEU A 49 -12.88 1.97 16.25
N CYS A 50 -13.12 1.41 17.40
CA CYS A 50 -12.13 0.77 18.27
C CYS A 50 -12.68 -0.53 18.84
N ASP A 51 -11.83 -1.45 19.19
CA ASP A 51 -12.23 -2.64 19.92
C ASP A 51 -12.62 -2.26 21.37
N PHE A 52 -13.70 -2.81 21.87
CA PHE A 52 -14.24 -2.44 23.19
C PHE A 52 -13.25 -2.65 24.33
N TYR A 53 -12.30 -3.61 24.19
CA TYR A 53 -11.27 -3.82 25.19
C TYR A 53 -10.30 -2.63 25.33
N GLU A 54 -10.11 -1.83 24.28
CA GLU A 54 -9.25 -0.63 24.34
C GLU A 54 -9.83 0.38 25.34
N LEU A 55 -11.16 0.57 25.33
CA LEU A 55 -11.87 1.42 26.28
C LEU A 55 -11.87 0.82 27.71
N THR A 56 -12.11 -0.48 27.86
CA THR A 56 -12.12 -1.11 29.20
C THR A 56 -10.72 -1.15 29.82
N MET A 57 -9.67 -1.41 29.03
CA MET A 57 -8.29 -1.28 29.48
C MET A 57 -7.94 0.17 29.80
N GLY A 58 -8.37 1.14 28.96
CA GLY A 58 -8.18 2.57 29.20
C GLY A 58 -8.77 3.01 30.54
N ASN A 59 -10.01 2.61 30.84
CA ASN A 59 -10.63 2.84 32.16
C ASN A 59 -9.83 2.18 33.31
N GLY A 60 -9.31 0.97 33.08
CA GLY A 60 -8.44 0.28 34.04
C GLY A 60 -7.15 1.05 34.31
N TYR A 61 -6.46 1.50 33.26
CA TYR A 61 -5.24 2.32 33.39
C TYR A 61 -5.52 3.63 34.12
N PHE A 62 -6.63 4.29 33.81
CA PHE A 62 -7.05 5.52 34.47
C PHE A 62 -7.27 5.30 35.98
N GLN A 63 -8.04 4.28 36.36
CA GLN A 63 -8.35 3.99 37.77
C GLN A 63 -7.14 3.54 38.60
N THR A 64 -6.13 2.94 37.95
CA THR A 64 -4.91 2.45 38.63
C THR A 64 -3.77 3.46 38.60
N GLY A 65 -3.96 4.66 38.02
CA GLY A 65 -2.94 5.70 37.90
C GLY A 65 -1.83 5.34 36.91
N MET A 66 -2.11 4.46 35.95
CA MET A 66 -1.19 4.08 34.85
C MET A 66 -1.44 4.89 33.56
N ASP A 67 -2.40 5.80 33.57
CA ASP A 67 -2.78 6.63 32.42
C ASP A 67 -1.62 7.44 31.85
N GLN A 68 -0.70 7.92 32.70
CA GLN A 68 0.49 8.67 32.31
C GLN A 68 1.72 7.80 32.02
N GLN A 69 1.61 6.47 32.12
CA GLN A 69 2.70 5.56 31.81
C GLN A 69 3.03 5.64 30.31
N ILE A 70 4.22 6.11 29.95
CA ILE A 70 4.66 6.11 28.55
C ILE A 70 4.93 4.69 28.08
N CYS A 71 4.32 4.35 26.96
CA CYS A 71 4.39 3.03 26.32
C CYS A 71 4.89 3.15 24.88
N TYR A 72 5.60 2.13 24.42
CA TYR A 72 6.02 1.98 23.03
C TYR A 72 5.33 0.78 22.42
N PHE A 73 4.65 0.99 21.31
CA PHE A 73 4.00 -0.05 20.52
C PHE A 73 4.55 -0.06 19.10
N ASP A 74 4.76 -1.25 18.55
CA ASP A 74 5.14 -1.42 17.16
C ASP A 74 4.03 -2.09 16.36
N VAL A 75 3.82 -1.61 15.14
CA VAL A 75 3.09 -2.32 14.10
C VAL A 75 4.10 -3.09 13.25
N PHE A 76 3.86 -4.35 13.02
CA PHE A 76 4.62 -5.21 12.12
C PHE A 76 3.74 -6.35 11.61
N PHE A 77 4.20 -7.06 10.59
CA PHE A 77 3.52 -8.26 10.06
C PHE A 77 4.48 -9.46 10.04
N ARG A 78 3.96 -10.67 9.84
CA ARG A 78 4.75 -11.90 9.99
C ARG A 78 5.09 -12.59 8.68
N ASP A 79 4.16 -12.55 7.74
CA ASP A 79 4.28 -13.26 6.48
C ASP A 79 3.85 -12.32 5.33
N VAL A 80 4.54 -12.42 4.19
CA VAL A 80 4.15 -11.67 3.00
C VAL A 80 3.01 -12.42 2.32
N PRO A 81 1.89 -11.73 2.00
CA PRO A 81 0.78 -12.37 1.30
C PRO A 81 1.20 -13.05 -0.01
N ASP A 82 0.51 -14.14 -0.35
CA ASP A 82 0.78 -14.98 -1.53
C ASP A 82 2.21 -15.55 -1.58
N GLY A 83 2.87 -15.71 -0.43
CA GLY A 83 4.25 -16.16 -0.35
C GLY A 83 5.23 -15.25 -1.11
N GLY A 84 4.92 -13.96 -1.20
CA GLY A 84 5.74 -12.97 -1.88
C GLY A 84 7.04 -12.67 -1.14
N GLY A 85 7.99 -12.02 -1.82
CA GLY A 85 9.28 -11.64 -1.22
C GLY A 85 9.25 -10.34 -0.42
N PHE A 86 8.23 -9.49 -0.60
CA PHE A 86 8.03 -8.22 0.09
C PHE A 86 6.57 -7.78 0.04
N ALA A 87 6.19 -6.90 0.96
CA ALA A 87 4.93 -6.18 0.92
C ALA A 87 5.18 -4.68 0.65
N ILE A 88 4.12 -3.89 0.46
CA ILE A 88 4.21 -2.44 0.25
C ILE A 88 3.43 -1.74 1.36
N ALA A 89 4.08 -0.82 2.06
CA ALA A 89 3.43 0.00 3.07
C ALA A 89 2.44 0.99 2.42
N ALA A 90 1.20 1.01 2.90
CA ALA A 90 0.18 1.97 2.47
C ALA A 90 -0.84 2.23 3.58
N GLY A 91 -1.43 3.44 3.61
CA GLY A 91 -2.46 3.83 4.56
C GLY A 91 -2.04 4.89 5.59
N LEU A 92 -0.82 5.38 5.55
CA LEU A 92 -0.33 6.38 6.51
C LEU A 92 -1.14 7.69 6.45
N GLU A 93 -1.58 8.13 5.26
CA GLU A 93 -2.41 9.33 5.10
C GLU A 93 -3.67 9.28 5.98
N GLN A 94 -4.39 8.15 5.96
CA GLN A 94 -5.63 7.99 6.71
C GLN A 94 -5.37 7.89 8.22
N ILE A 95 -4.22 7.35 8.62
CA ILE A 95 -3.81 7.33 10.04
C ILE A 95 -3.51 8.74 10.52
N ILE A 96 -2.84 9.55 9.71
CA ILE A 96 -2.57 10.96 10.03
C ILE A 96 -3.88 11.72 10.20
N ASP A 97 -4.81 11.60 9.24
CA ASP A 97 -6.13 12.24 9.31
C ASP A 97 -6.90 11.81 10.57
N TYR A 98 -6.90 10.50 10.88
CA TYR A 98 -7.54 9.95 12.07
C TYR A 98 -6.96 10.53 13.37
N ILE A 99 -5.64 10.57 13.53
CA ILE A 99 -4.99 11.09 14.75
C ILE A 99 -5.30 12.58 14.94
N GLN A 100 -5.33 13.36 13.84
CA GLN A 100 -5.66 14.79 13.90
C GLN A 100 -7.14 15.05 14.27
N ASP A 101 -8.04 14.16 13.86
CA ASP A 101 -9.48 14.27 14.13
C ASP A 101 -9.93 13.50 15.37
N LEU A 102 -9.02 12.80 16.05
CA LEU A 102 -9.32 11.93 17.18
C LEU A 102 -9.81 12.71 18.39
N ARG A 103 -11.11 12.66 18.65
CA ARG A 103 -11.79 13.31 19.78
C ARG A 103 -13.09 12.60 20.11
N PHE A 104 -13.45 12.56 21.38
CA PHE A 104 -14.77 12.09 21.83
C PHE A 104 -15.75 13.25 21.89
N SER A 105 -16.87 13.11 21.21
CA SER A 105 -17.99 14.05 21.33
C SER A 105 -18.76 13.81 22.66
N PRO A 106 -19.56 14.78 23.12
CA PRO A 106 -20.50 14.55 24.25
C PRO A 106 -21.43 13.37 24.00
N GLU A 107 -21.89 13.18 22.78
CA GLU A 107 -22.76 12.08 22.35
C GLU A 107 -22.04 10.72 22.46
N ASP A 108 -20.77 10.64 22.10
CA ASP A 108 -19.94 9.42 22.25
C ASP A 108 -19.82 9.05 23.73
N VAL A 109 -19.54 10.05 24.58
CA VAL A 109 -19.39 9.84 26.03
C VAL A 109 -20.73 9.45 26.68
N ASP A 110 -21.84 10.03 26.25
CA ASP A 110 -23.17 9.64 26.73
C ASP A 110 -23.54 8.21 26.32
N PHE A 111 -23.19 7.82 25.09
CA PHE A 111 -23.30 6.43 24.63
C PHE A 111 -22.48 5.49 25.52
N LEU A 112 -21.23 5.81 25.81
CA LEU A 112 -20.36 5.00 26.66
C LEU A 112 -20.86 4.95 28.11
N ARG A 113 -21.40 6.07 28.65
CA ARG A 113 -22.04 6.13 29.97
C ARG A 113 -23.22 5.17 30.07
N GLY A 114 -24.00 5.06 28.99
CA GLY A 114 -25.12 4.11 28.89
C GLY A 114 -24.71 2.65 28.97
N LYS A 115 -23.43 2.30 28.74
CA LYS A 115 -22.92 0.93 28.93
C LYS A 115 -22.81 0.52 30.40
N GLY A 116 -22.70 1.47 31.33
CA GLY A 116 -22.66 1.20 32.76
C GLY A 116 -21.39 0.53 33.29
N VAL A 117 -20.31 0.50 32.50
CA VAL A 117 -19.04 -0.19 32.85
C VAL A 117 -17.86 0.76 33.05
N PHE A 118 -18.02 2.03 32.74
CA PHE A 118 -16.95 3.04 32.85
C PHE A 118 -17.17 3.95 34.05
N SER A 119 -16.10 4.37 34.72
CA SER A 119 -16.17 5.35 35.77
C SER A 119 -16.47 6.73 35.20
N GLU A 120 -17.24 7.56 35.94
CA GLU A 120 -17.55 8.92 35.47
C GLU A 120 -16.30 9.78 35.30
N ALA A 121 -15.30 9.59 36.17
CA ALA A 121 -13.99 10.28 36.03
C ALA A 121 -13.27 9.95 34.74
N PHE A 122 -13.31 8.68 34.28
CA PHE A 122 -12.76 8.27 32.99
C PHE A 122 -13.57 8.86 31.82
N LEU A 123 -14.91 8.86 31.92
CA LEU A 123 -15.76 9.47 30.90
C LEU A 123 -15.50 10.98 30.77
N GLN A 124 -15.25 11.69 31.87
CA GLN A 124 -14.82 13.09 31.84
C GLN A 124 -13.41 13.25 31.21
N TYR A 125 -12.49 12.33 31.47
CA TYR A 125 -11.18 12.30 30.79
C TYR A 125 -11.34 12.19 29.28
N LEU A 126 -12.25 11.34 28.79
CA LEU A 126 -12.46 11.15 27.34
C LEU A 126 -12.95 12.44 26.65
N LEU A 127 -13.77 13.26 27.30
CA LEU A 127 -14.19 14.57 26.74
C LEU A 127 -13.03 15.53 26.44
N HIS A 128 -11.89 15.33 27.10
CA HIS A 128 -10.69 16.15 26.93
C HIS A 128 -9.54 15.36 26.25
N PHE A 129 -9.89 14.20 25.68
CA PHE A 129 -8.89 13.34 25.04
C PHE A 129 -8.25 14.04 23.85
N GLN A 130 -6.92 14.05 23.85
CA GLN A 130 -6.08 14.48 22.74
C GLN A 130 -4.89 13.52 22.64
N PHE A 131 -4.50 13.22 21.43
CA PHE A 131 -3.26 12.49 21.21
C PHE A 131 -2.08 13.44 21.38
N THR A 132 -1.18 13.13 22.31
CA THR A 132 0.00 13.95 22.64
C THR A 132 1.30 13.16 22.49
N GLY A 133 1.23 11.98 21.88
CA GLY A 133 2.36 11.09 21.69
C GLY A 133 3.19 11.41 20.45
N ASP A 134 4.19 10.55 20.24
CA ASP A 134 5.06 10.55 19.08
C ASP A 134 4.73 9.34 18.21
N ILE A 135 4.81 9.51 16.88
CA ILE A 135 4.63 8.43 15.91
C ILE A 135 5.76 8.51 14.88
N TRP A 136 6.40 7.38 14.63
CA TRP A 136 7.30 7.16 13.50
C TRP A 136 6.71 6.12 12.58
N ALA A 137 6.83 6.29 11.28
CA ALA A 137 6.33 5.31 10.32
C ALA A 137 7.20 5.24 9.07
N VAL A 138 7.09 4.12 8.37
CA VAL A 138 7.66 3.95 7.04
C VAL A 138 6.81 4.72 6.03
N PRO A 139 7.39 5.54 5.13
CA PRO A 139 6.64 6.25 4.10
C PRO A 139 5.87 5.32 3.17
N GLU A 140 4.68 5.74 2.74
CA GLU A 140 3.85 4.95 1.81
C GLU A 140 4.58 4.65 0.50
N GLY A 141 4.34 3.46 -0.04
CA GLY A 141 5.01 2.97 -1.24
C GLY A 141 6.36 2.28 -0.97
N THR A 142 6.85 2.28 0.26
CA THR A 142 8.10 1.60 0.61
C THR A 142 7.88 0.08 0.70
N PRO A 143 8.73 -0.75 0.06
CA PRO A 143 8.77 -2.19 0.33
C PRO A 143 9.12 -2.46 1.79
N ILE A 144 8.34 -3.35 2.41
CA ILE A 144 8.48 -3.74 3.82
C ILE A 144 8.56 -5.27 3.95
N PHE A 145 9.21 -5.73 5.02
CA PHE A 145 9.48 -7.14 5.23
C PHE A 145 8.96 -7.63 6.59
N PRO A 146 8.72 -8.94 6.76
CA PRO A 146 8.24 -9.51 8.01
C PRO A 146 9.16 -9.21 9.21
N GLY A 147 8.54 -8.90 10.36
CA GLY A 147 9.23 -8.73 11.64
C GLY A 147 9.84 -7.36 11.89
N GLU A 148 9.92 -6.48 10.90
CA GLU A 148 10.38 -5.09 11.10
C GLU A 148 9.21 -4.18 11.52
N PRO A 149 9.44 -3.22 12.44
CA PRO A 149 8.43 -2.21 12.73
C PRO A 149 8.20 -1.32 11.51
N ILE A 150 6.94 -1.20 11.10
CA ILE A 150 6.48 -0.31 10.03
C ILE A 150 5.83 0.97 10.55
N LEU A 151 5.42 0.97 11.80
CA LEU A 151 4.97 2.13 12.55
C LEU A 151 5.27 1.90 14.03
N THR A 152 5.81 2.91 14.71
CA THR A 152 6.06 2.88 16.15
C THR A 152 5.34 4.06 16.81
N VAL A 153 4.62 3.79 17.89
CA VAL A 153 3.92 4.78 18.71
C VAL A 153 4.60 4.87 20.06
N ARG A 154 4.91 6.09 20.53
CA ARG A 154 5.32 6.40 21.89
C ARG A 154 4.30 7.37 22.49
N ALA A 155 3.52 6.93 23.45
CA ALA A 155 2.47 7.77 24.04
C ALA A 155 2.08 7.30 25.44
N PRO A 156 1.34 8.12 26.22
CA PRO A 156 0.67 7.66 27.43
C PRO A 156 -0.19 6.43 27.18
N ALA A 157 -0.26 5.51 28.13
CA ALA A 157 -0.82 4.16 27.97
C ALA A 157 -2.23 4.13 27.34
N ILE A 158 -3.12 5.03 27.76
CA ILE A 158 -4.49 5.09 27.19
C ILE A 158 -4.43 5.50 25.71
N GLN A 159 -3.64 6.52 25.38
CA GLN A 159 -3.52 7.02 24.02
C GLN A 159 -2.87 6.00 23.10
N ALA A 160 -1.78 5.37 23.55
CA ALA A 160 -1.06 4.37 22.78
C ALA A 160 -1.92 3.13 22.51
N GLN A 161 -2.73 2.70 23.49
CA GLN A 161 -3.60 1.53 23.33
C GLN A 161 -4.83 1.81 22.45
N PHE A 162 -5.42 3.00 22.59
CA PHE A 162 -6.72 3.34 21.99
C PHE A 162 -6.70 3.39 20.45
N ILE A 163 -5.55 3.64 19.83
CA ILE A 163 -5.44 3.78 18.36
C ILE A 163 -5.18 2.44 17.65
N GLU A 164 -5.05 1.33 18.38
CA GLU A 164 -4.65 0.02 17.84
C GLU A 164 -5.56 -0.42 16.69
N THR A 165 -6.86 -0.47 16.92
CA THR A 165 -7.82 -1.02 15.95
C THR A 165 -7.82 -0.23 14.64
N TYR A 166 -7.90 1.10 14.70
CA TYR A 166 -7.94 1.91 13.48
C TYR A 166 -6.63 1.83 12.69
N VAL A 167 -5.49 1.94 13.38
CA VAL A 167 -4.18 1.83 12.75
C VAL A 167 -4.01 0.49 12.02
N LEU A 168 -4.38 -0.61 12.68
CA LEU A 168 -4.31 -1.94 12.08
C LEU A 168 -5.29 -2.11 10.91
N LEU A 169 -6.52 -1.64 11.05
CA LEU A 169 -7.54 -1.71 9.99
C LEU A 169 -7.02 -1.09 8.70
N ILE A 170 -6.48 0.11 8.80
CA ILE A 170 -6.02 0.89 7.65
C ILE A 170 -4.75 0.29 7.03
N LEU A 171 -3.72 0.00 7.85
CA LEU A 171 -2.47 -0.56 7.34
C LEU A 171 -2.67 -1.95 6.74
N ASN A 172 -3.46 -2.81 7.40
CA ASN A 172 -3.74 -4.16 6.89
C ASN A 172 -4.41 -4.10 5.53
N HIS A 173 -5.49 -3.33 5.39
CA HIS A 173 -6.24 -3.26 4.13
C HIS A 173 -5.40 -2.64 3.01
N GLN A 174 -4.86 -1.45 3.20
CA GLN A 174 -4.19 -0.75 2.11
C GLN A 174 -2.85 -1.40 1.73
N SER A 175 -2.07 -1.89 2.71
CA SER A 175 -0.82 -2.61 2.40
C SER A 175 -1.08 -3.93 1.69
N LEU A 176 -2.16 -4.65 2.04
CA LEU A 176 -2.58 -5.86 1.34
C LEU A 176 -2.90 -5.57 -0.13
N ILE A 177 -3.74 -4.57 -0.39
CA ILE A 177 -4.17 -4.23 -1.75
C ILE A 177 -3.02 -3.64 -2.57
N ALA A 178 -2.17 -2.80 -1.98
CA ALA A 178 -0.95 -2.31 -2.64
C ALA A 178 -0.02 -3.46 -3.04
N THR A 179 0.20 -4.41 -2.14
CA THR A 179 1.04 -5.58 -2.39
C THR A 179 0.48 -6.45 -3.52
N LYS A 180 -0.81 -6.77 -3.48
CA LYS A 180 -1.49 -7.53 -4.54
C LYS A 180 -1.45 -6.82 -5.88
N SER A 181 -1.73 -5.52 -5.89
CA SER A 181 -1.70 -4.68 -7.11
C SER A 181 -0.32 -4.68 -7.74
N ASN A 182 0.74 -4.52 -6.95
CA ASN A 182 2.11 -4.53 -7.47
C ASN A 182 2.49 -5.88 -8.09
N ARG A 183 2.07 -7.01 -7.50
CA ARG A 183 2.27 -8.34 -8.10
C ARG A 183 1.63 -8.40 -9.48
N ILE A 184 0.39 -7.92 -9.61
CA ILE A 184 -0.37 -7.91 -10.88
C ILE A 184 0.30 -6.98 -11.90
N VAL A 185 0.70 -5.77 -11.49
CA VAL A 185 1.40 -4.81 -12.36
C VAL A 185 2.72 -5.38 -12.90
N ARG A 186 3.51 -6.03 -12.05
CA ARG A 186 4.77 -6.67 -12.49
C ARG A 186 4.52 -7.83 -13.45
N ALA A 187 3.46 -8.61 -13.25
CA ALA A 187 3.08 -9.69 -14.16
C ALA A 187 2.70 -9.18 -15.55
N ALA A 188 2.19 -7.95 -15.66
CA ALA A 188 1.82 -7.32 -16.93
C ALA A 188 3.02 -6.86 -17.78
N GLN A 189 4.26 -6.94 -17.28
CA GLN A 189 5.49 -6.66 -18.02
C GLN A 189 5.46 -5.30 -18.74
N GLY A 190 5.16 -4.24 -18.01
CA GLY A 190 5.12 -2.86 -18.50
C GLY A 190 3.80 -2.46 -19.19
N ARG A 191 2.85 -3.38 -19.36
CA ARG A 191 1.52 -3.06 -19.87
C ARG A 191 0.69 -2.40 -18.76
N PRO A 192 -0.10 -1.35 -19.08
CA PRO A 192 -0.98 -0.72 -18.10
C PRO A 192 -1.97 -1.71 -17.48
N VAL A 193 -2.16 -1.60 -16.17
CA VAL A 193 -3.18 -2.32 -15.41
C VAL A 193 -4.10 -1.29 -14.76
N SER A 194 -5.39 -1.39 -15.02
CA SER A 194 -6.43 -0.58 -14.35
C SER A 194 -7.18 -1.40 -13.31
N GLU A 195 -7.41 -0.81 -12.14
CA GLU A 195 -8.21 -1.40 -11.07
C GLU A 195 -9.71 -1.28 -11.43
N PHE A 196 -10.40 -2.40 -11.63
CA PHE A 196 -11.83 -2.48 -12.02
C PHE A 196 -12.70 -3.19 -10.99
N GLY A 197 -12.27 -3.20 -9.73
CA GLY A 197 -12.86 -4.03 -8.68
C GLY A 197 -13.85 -3.34 -7.75
N SER A 198 -14.11 -2.03 -7.85
CA SER A 198 -14.89 -1.26 -6.86
C SER A 198 -16.19 -1.95 -6.42
N ARG A 199 -16.98 -2.51 -7.36
CA ARG A 199 -18.24 -3.22 -7.07
C ARG A 199 -18.06 -4.59 -6.39
N ARG A 200 -16.82 -5.04 -6.18
CA ARG A 200 -16.46 -6.32 -5.54
C ARG A 200 -15.74 -6.12 -4.20
N ALA A 201 -15.44 -4.88 -3.83
CA ALA A 201 -14.80 -4.55 -2.56
C ALA A 201 -15.73 -4.83 -1.37
N GLN A 202 -15.13 -5.04 -0.18
CA GLN A 202 -15.86 -5.29 1.05
C GLN A 202 -16.27 -3.96 1.73
N GLY A 203 -17.10 -3.19 1.07
CA GLY A 203 -17.62 -1.91 1.55
C GLY A 203 -17.13 -0.71 0.75
N ALA A 204 -17.74 0.45 0.98
CA ALA A 204 -17.48 1.67 0.22
C ALA A 204 -16.05 2.18 0.43
N ASP A 205 -15.60 2.20 1.69
CA ASP A 205 -14.24 2.63 2.03
C ASP A 205 -13.19 1.69 1.41
N ALA A 206 -13.43 0.38 1.45
CA ALA A 206 -12.55 -0.59 0.82
C ALA A 206 -12.43 -0.38 -0.71
N ALA A 207 -13.50 0.05 -1.38
CA ALA A 207 -13.45 0.38 -2.81
C ALA A 207 -12.58 1.62 -3.07
N VAL A 208 -12.76 2.68 -2.28
CA VAL A 208 -12.05 3.95 -2.48
C VAL A 208 -10.59 3.85 -2.05
N LEU A 209 -10.32 3.31 -0.86
CA LEU A 209 -8.97 3.14 -0.31
C LEU A 209 -8.19 2.07 -1.07
N GLY A 210 -8.87 1.01 -1.54
CA GLY A 210 -8.24 0.00 -2.38
C GLY A 210 -7.83 0.54 -3.75
N ALA A 211 -8.63 1.40 -4.37
CA ALA A 211 -8.27 2.10 -5.60
C ALA A 211 -7.04 3.00 -5.39
N ARG A 212 -6.99 3.75 -4.28
CA ARG A 212 -5.83 4.56 -3.90
C ARG A 212 -4.57 3.71 -3.74
N ALA A 213 -4.65 2.65 -2.95
CA ALA A 213 -3.53 1.74 -2.69
C ALA A 213 -3.01 1.08 -3.98
N SER A 214 -3.93 0.69 -4.87
CA SER A 214 -3.60 0.11 -6.18
C SER A 214 -2.82 1.09 -7.06
N TYR A 215 -3.19 2.36 -7.04
CA TYR A 215 -2.53 3.40 -7.82
C TYR A 215 -1.11 3.69 -7.32
N ILE A 216 -0.93 3.81 -6.01
CA ILE A 216 0.40 3.94 -5.38
C ILE A 216 1.31 2.77 -5.81
N ALA A 217 0.76 1.57 -5.85
CA ALA A 217 1.49 0.35 -6.17
C ALA A 217 1.71 0.09 -7.69
N GLY A 218 1.27 1.01 -8.57
CA GLY A 218 1.61 1.00 -9.98
C GLY A 218 0.45 0.82 -10.96
N CYS A 219 -0.80 0.61 -10.52
CA CYS A 219 -1.95 0.62 -11.43
C CYS A 219 -2.07 1.95 -12.18
N ALA A 220 -2.49 1.93 -13.43
CA ALA A 220 -2.60 3.11 -14.28
C ALA A 220 -3.80 4.01 -13.93
N GLY A 221 -4.80 3.45 -13.26
CA GLY A 221 -6.02 4.13 -12.84
C GLY A 221 -7.03 3.17 -12.26
N THR A 222 -8.24 3.66 -12.02
CA THR A 222 -9.34 2.91 -11.38
C THR A 222 -10.66 3.12 -12.10
N ALA A 223 -11.62 2.23 -11.89
CA ALA A 223 -13.03 2.47 -12.25
C ALA A 223 -13.80 3.27 -11.16
N CYS A 224 -13.17 3.56 -10.02
CA CYS A 224 -13.79 4.23 -8.87
C CYS A 224 -13.73 5.76 -9.01
N THR A 225 -14.80 6.37 -9.54
CA THR A 225 -14.87 7.83 -9.70
C THR A 225 -14.68 8.61 -8.40
N LEU A 226 -15.13 8.05 -7.25
CA LEU A 226 -14.94 8.71 -5.96
C LEU A 226 -13.46 8.75 -5.53
N ALA A 227 -12.69 7.71 -5.86
CA ALA A 227 -11.24 7.70 -5.58
C ALA A 227 -10.49 8.77 -6.39
N ASP A 228 -10.91 9.04 -7.63
CA ASP A 228 -10.38 10.15 -8.43
C ASP A 228 -10.67 11.50 -7.75
N ARG A 229 -11.93 11.74 -7.41
CA ARG A 229 -12.33 12.98 -6.75
C ARG A 229 -11.59 13.24 -5.43
N VAL A 230 -11.41 12.20 -4.61
CA VAL A 230 -10.86 12.34 -3.24
C VAL A 230 -9.34 12.36 -3.24
N TYR A 231 -8.72 11.47 -4.00
CA TYR A 231 -7.28 11.22 -3.97
C TYR A 231 -6.55 11.58 -5.26
N GLY A 232 -7.26 11.91 -6.35
CA GLY A 232 -6.65 12.16 -7.65
C GLY A 232 -6.19 10.89 -8.36
N THR A 233 -6.70 9.71 -7.97
CA THR A 233 -6.45 8.45 -8.67
C THR A 233 -7.23 8.46 -9.99
N PRO A 234 -6.58 8.50 -11.19
CA PRO A 234 -7.28 8.71 -12.44
C PRO A 234 -8.39 7.69 -12.68
N ALA A 235 -9.65 8.17 -12.79
CA ALA A 235 -10.78 7.31 -13.11
C ALA A 235 -10.90 7.11 -14.62
N GLY A 236 -11.13 5.85 -15.01
CA GLY A 236 -11.37 5.48 -16.40
C GLY A 236 -12.24 4.25 -16.50
N GLY A 237 -12.78 4.05 -17.68
CA GLY A 237 -13.63 2.90 -17.93
C GLY A 237 -13.99 2.83 -19.41
N THR A 238 -14.74 1.79 -19.73
CA THR A 238 -15.27 1.58 -21.08
C THR A 238 -16.80 1.53 -21.01
N MET A 239 -17.42 0.56 -21.63
CA MET A 239 -18.85 0.32 -21.56
C MET A 239 -19.14 -1.02 -20.87
N ALA A 240 -20.37 -1.23 -20.44
CA ALA A 240 -20.90 -2.55 -20.05
C ALA A 240 -21.64 -3.20 -21.22
N HIS A 241 -21.88 -4.52 -21.14
CA HIS A 241 -22.68 -5.24 -22.15
C HIS A 241 -24.09 -4.66 -22.34
N SER A 242 -24.68 -4.10 -21.28
CA SER A 242 -25.98 -3.42 -21.32
C SER A 242 -26.02 -2.25 -22.30
N TRP A 243 -24.91 -1.52 -22.49
CA TRP A 243 -24.84 -0.48 -23.54
C TRP A 243 -25.13 -1.07 -24.91
N VAL A 244 -24.42 -2.17 -25.24
CA VAL A 244 -24.61 -2.84 -26.55
C VAL A 244 -26.05 -3.35 -26.71
N GLN A 245 -26.61 -3.93 -25.65
CA GLN A 245 -27.96 -4.53 -25.63
C GLN A 245 -29.10 -3.50 -25.71
N MET A 246 -28.86 -2.23 -25.38
CA MET A 246 -29.85 -1.14 -25.46
C MET A 246 -30.09 -0.64 -26.89
N PHE A 247 -29.20 -0.95 -27.83
CA PHE A 247 -29.31 -0.55 -29.22
C PHE A 247 -29.92 -1.66 -30.07
N PRO A 248 -30.51 -1.32 -31.25
CA PRO A 248 -31.09 -2.31 -32.15
C PRO A 248 -30.08 -3.38 -32.61
N ASP A 249 -28.82 -3.02 -32.76
CA ASP A 249 -27.73 -3.90 -33.15
C ASP A 249 -26.38 -3.41 -32.59
N GLU A 250 -25.40 -4.30 -32.56
CA GLU A 250 -24.08 -4.07 -32.01
C GLU A 250 -23.28 -2.98 -32.75
N TYR A 251 -23.41 -2.92 -34.08
CA TYR A 251 -22.75 -1.88 -34.87
C TYR A 251 -23.27 -0.48 -34.52
N THR A 252 -24.59 -0.31 -34.41
CA THR A 252 -25.20 0.96 -34.01
C THR A 252 -24.71 1.41 -32.63
N ALA A 253 -24.60 0.48 -31.66
CA ALA A 253 -24.05 0.76 -30.34
C ALA A 253 -22.61 1.26 -30.43
N PHE A 254 -21.75 0.59 -31.19
CA PHE A 254 -20.34 0.93 -31.34
C PHE A 254 -20.14 2.25 -32.09
N LYS A 255 -20.87 2.45 -33.16
CA LYS A 255 -20.87 3.71 -33.93
C LYS A 255 -21.22 4.89 -33.03
N THR A 256 -22.34 4.80 -32.30
CA THR A 256 -22.78 5.85 -31.38
C THR A 256 -21.73 6.13 -30.30
N TYR A 257 -21.07 5.09 -29.75
CA TYR A 257 -20.02 5.28 -28.76
C TYR A 257 -18.81 6.01 -29.35
N CYS A 258 -18.37 5.66 -30.54
CA CYS A 258 -17.30 6.36 -31.25
C CYS A 258 -17.65 7.83 -31.55
N GLU A 259 -18.90 8.13 -31.89
CA GLU A 259 -19.37 9.50 -32.14
C GLU A 259 -19.34 10.35 -30.85
N LEU A 260 -19.76 9.78 -29.72
CA LEU A 260 -19.83 10.47 -28.41
C LEU A 260 -18.46 10.60 -27.71
N TYR A 261 -17.61 9.58 -27.84
CA TYR A 261 -16.35 9.48 -27.13
C TYR A 261 -15.16 9.19 -28.07
N PRO A 262 -14.90 10.03 -29.06
CA PRO A 262 -13.94 9.73 -30.12
C PRO A 262 -12.50 9.55 -29.64
N HIS A 263 -12.08 10.23 -28.53
CA HIS A 263 -10.74 10.17 -27.99
C HIS A 263 -10.55 9.12 -26.86
N SER A 264 -11.58 8.35 -26.54
CA SER A 264 -11.54 7.30 -25.51
C SER A 264 -12.33 6.05 -25.91
N ALA A 265 -12.51 5.83 -27.21
CA ALA A 265 -13.32 4.74 -27.74
C ALA A 265 -12.65 3.37 -27.46
N THR A 266 -13.18 2.66 -26.48
CA THR A 266 -12.86 1.25 -26.23
C THR A 266 -14.13 0.43 -26.33
N LEU A 267 -14.25 -0.41 -27.37
CA LEU A 267 -15.46 -1.15 -27.69
C LEU A 267 -15.43 -2.56 -27.10
N LEU A 268 -16.47 -2.93 -26.36
CA LEU A 268 -16.64 -4.23 -25.72
C LEU A 268 -17.22 -5.23 -26.74
N VAL A 269 -16.36 -6.10 -27.29
CA VAL A 269 -16.68 -6.88 -28.50
C VAL A 269 -17.19 -8.30 -28.24
N ASP A 270 -17.41 -8.67 -26.99
CA ASP A 270 -17.81 -10.02 -26.59
C ASP A 270 -19.26 -10.11 -26.06
N THR A 271 -20.11 -9.12 -26.39
CA THR A 271 -21.52 -9.18 -25.99
C THR A 271 -22.26 -10.35 -26.63
N TYR A 272 -21.97 -10.65 -27.90
CA TYR A 272 -22.57 -11.78 -28.61
C TYR A 272 -21.53 -12.77 -29.15
N ASN A 273 -20.77 -12.38 -30.16
CA ASN A 273 -19.71 -13.23 -30.71
C ASN A 273 -18.49 -12.40 -31.12
N VAL A 274 -17.38 -12.59 -30.43
CA VAL A 274 -16.16 -11.80 -30.65
C VAL A 274 -15.73 -11.76 -32.12
N LEU A 275 -15.61 -12.94 -32.76
CA LEU A 275 -14.98 -13.05 -34.07
C LEU A 275 -15.96 -12.91 -35.23
N LYS A 276 -17.26 -13.23 -35.01
CA LYS A 276 -18.27 -13.17 -36.09
C LYS A 276 -19.02 -11.84 -36.16
N SER A 277 -19.14 -11.11 -35.05
CA SER A 277 -19.85 -9.84 -34.97
C SER A 277 -19.06 -8.73 -34.30
N GLY A 278 -18.56 -8.94 -33.08
CA GLY A 278 -17.96 -7.91 -32.26
C GLY A 278 -16.76 -7.21 -32.93
N VAL A 279 -15.72 -7.94 -33.28
CA VAL A 279 -14.54 -7.37 -33.95
C VAL A 279 -14.87 -6.81 -35.33
N PRO A 280 -15.65 -7.49 -36.21
CA PRO A 280 -16.08 -6.91 -37.48
C PRO A 280 -16.83 -5.59 -37.32
N ASN A 281 -17.81 -5.50 -36.41
CA ASN A 281 -18.58 -4.28 -36.16
C ASN A 281 -17.70 -3.16 -35.56
N ALA A 282 -16.73 -3.49 -34.68
CA ALA A 282 -15.79 -2.53 -34.15
C ALA A 282 -14.89 -1.95 -35.27
N ILE A 283 -14.33 -2.82 -36.14
CA ILE A 283 -13.53 -2.40 -37.28
C ILE A 283 -14.32 -1.42 -38.14
N ARG A 284 -15.57 -1.76 -38.47
CA ARG A 284 -16.46 -0.92 -39.26
C ARG A 284 -16.70 0.43 -38.58
N ALA A 285 -17.00 0.46 -37.29
CA ALA A 285 -17.24 1.70 -36.56
C ALA A 285 -15.97 2.59 -36.53
N PHE A 286 -14.78 2.02 -36.29
CA PHE A 286 -13.51 2.77 -36.32
C PHE A 286 -13.24 3.37 -37.71
N GLN A 287 -13.42 2.58 -38.78
CA GLN A 287 -13.19 3.02 -40.15
C GLN A 287 -14.20 4.09 -40.63
N GLU A 288 -15.47 3.99 -40.24
CA GLU A 288 -16.51 4.93 -40.65
C GLU A 288 -16.57 6.20 -39.80
N VAL A 289 -16.17 6.15 -38.52
CA VAL A 289 -16.32 7.27 -37.58
C VAL A 289 -14.99 7.92 -37.17
N LEU A 290 -13.99 7.15 -36.74
CA LEU A 290 -12.79 7.70 -36.15
C LEU A 290 -11.70 8.01 -37.17
N LEU A 291 -11.40 7.10 -38.09
CA LEU A 291 -10.36 7.32 -39.09
C LEU A 291 -10.61 8.56 -39.97
N PRO A 292 -11.86 8.88 -40.42
CA PRO A 292 -12.12 10.11 -41.19
C PRO A 292 -11.83 11.39 -40.42
N GLN A 293 -11.83 11.31 -39.07
CA GLN A 293 -11.47 12.41 -38.16
C GLN A 293 -9.97 12.46 -37.83
N GLY A 294 -9.16 11.56 -38.38
CA GLY A 294 -7.72 11.44 -38.05
C GLY A 294 -7.43 10.85 -36.67
N ILE A 295 -8.41 10.18 -36.07
CA ILE A 295 -8.26 9.59 -34.74
C ILE A 295 -7.79 8.14 -34.89
N HIS A 296 -6.64 7.81 -34.26
CA HIS A 296 -5.99 6.51 -34.33
C HIS A 296 -5.80 5.84 -32.96
N ASP A 297 -6.17 6.52 -31.87
CA ASP A 297 -6.11 5.99 -30.50
C ASP A 297 -7.48 5.44 -30.09
N PHE A 298 -7.68 4.16 -30.31
CA PHE A 298 -8.89 3.43 -29.99
C PHE A 298 -8.55 1.97 -29.64
N ALA A 299 -9.49 1.29 -28.98
CA ALA A 299 -9.28 -0.06 -28.50
C ALA A 299 -10.51 -0.94 -28.63
N ILE A 300 -10.29 -2.25 -28.59
CA ILE A 300 -11.31 -3.24 -28.28
C ILE A 300 -11.05 -3.85 -26.90
N ARG A 301 -12.12 -4.31 -26.24
CA ARG A 301 -12.03 -5.01 -24.95
C ARG A 301 -12.62 -6.41 -25.07
N LEU A 302 -11.86 -7.39 -24.55
CA LEU A 302 -12.23 -8.79 -24.40
C LEU A 302 -12.46 -9.07 -22.91
N ASP A 303 -13.67 -9.49 -22.53
CA ASP A 303 -14.08 -9.71 -21.13
C ASP A 303 -14.47 -11.19 -20.87
N SER A 304 -14.40 -12.06 -21.88
CA SER A 304 -14.80 -13.48 -21.76
C SER A 304 -14.10 -14.38 -22.78
N GLY A 305 -14.21 -15.69 -22.57
CA GLY A 305 -13.64 -16.71 -23.44
C GLY A 305 -12.13 -16.94 -23.21
N ASP A 306 -11.49 -17.65 -24.13
CA ASP A 306 -10.03 -17.85 -24.12
C ASP A 306 -9.33 -16.58 -24.63
N LEU A 307 -8.79 -15.79 -23.72
CA LEU A 307 -8.18 -14.50 -24.02
C LEU A 307 -6.93 -14.64 -24.90
N THR A 308 -6.15 -15.74 -24.78
CA THR A 308 -5.01 -15.98 -25.64
C THR A 308 -5.43 -16.22 -27.10
N TYR A 309 -6.38 -17.11 -27.30
CA TYR A 309 -6.91 -17.42 -28.62
C TYR A 309 -7.61 -16.21 -29.26
N LEU A 310 -8.51 -15.57 -28.51
CA LEU A 310 -9.32 -14.46 -29.00
C LEU A 310 -8.45 -13.24 -29.33
N SER A 311 -7.50 -12.87 -28.48
CA SER A 311 -6.63 -11.72 -28.75
C SER A 311 -5.76 -11.92 -30.00
N LYS A 312 -5.21 -13.12 -30.21
CA LYS A 312 -4.45 -13.45 -31.43
C LYS A 312 -5.32 -13.39 -32.71
N LYS A 313 -6.58 -13.84 -32.63
CA LYS A 313 -7.50 -13.78 -33.77
C LYS A 313 -7.95 -12.34 -34.03
N ALA A 314 -8.35 -11.61 -32.97
CA ALA A 314 -8.75 -10.21 -33.09
C ALA A 314 -7.62 -9.36 -33.66
N ARG A 315 -6.38 -9.55 -33.21
CA ARG A 315 -5.20 -8.82 -33.73
C ARG A 315 -5.02 -9.03 -35.23
N ARG A 316 -5.12 -10.28 -35.69
CA ARG A 316 -5.03 -10.58 -37.15
C ARG A 316 -6.15 -9.90 -37.96
N MET A 317 -7.36 -9.86 -37.43
CA MET A 317 -8.49 -9.19 -38.09
C MET A 317 -8.30 -7.67 -38.18
N LEU A 318 -7.84 -7.07 -37.05
CA LEU A 318 -7.54 -5.65 -37.00
C LEU A 318 -6.40 -5.27 -37.93
N ASP A 319 -5.34 -6.06 -38.00
CA ASP A 319 -4.18 -5.84 -38.89
C ASP A 319 -4.57 -5.97 -40.35
N ALA A 320 -5.39 -6.98 -40.72
CA ALA A 320 -5.91 -7.16 -42.05
C ALA A 320 -6.83 -6.01 -42.50
N ALA A 321 -7.45 -5.32 -41.55
CA ALA A 321 -8.27 -4.13 -41.79
C ALA A 321 -7.49 -2.81 -41.81
N GLY A 322 -6.15 -2.84 -41.63
CA GLY A 322 -5.28 -1.67 -41.57
C GLY A 322 -5.30 -0.94 -40.22
N LEU A 323 -5.75 -1.59 -39.15
CA LEU A 323 -5.89 -1.02 -37.80
C LEU A 323 -4.81 -1.52 -36.83
N GLN A 324 -3.53 -1.45 -37.22
CA GLN A 324 -2.39 -1.91 -36.41
C GLN A 324 -2.26 -1.13 -35.10
N SER A 325 -2.71 0.15 -35.07
CA SER A 325 -2.69 1.00 -33.87
C SER A 325 -3.75 0.63 -32.83
N CYS A 326 -4.81 -0.09 -33.22
CA CYS A 326 -5.89 -0.49 -32.32
C CYS A 326 -5.35 -1.32 -31.15
N LYS A 327 -5.62 -0.90 -29.93
CA LYS A 327 -5.23 -1.61 -28.72
C LYS A 327 -6.22 -2.72 -28.37
N ILE A 328 -5.74 -3.74 -27.68
CA ILE A 328 -6.56 -4.83 -27.15
C ILE A 328 -6.46 -4.81 -25.63
N VAL A 329 -7.60 -4.57 -24.97
CA VAL A 329 -7.74 -4.60 -23.52
C VAL A 329 -8.31 -5.95 -23.10
N ALA A 330 -7.74 -6.60 -22.13
CA ALA A 330 -8.29 -7.82 -21.54
C ALA A 330 -8.78 -7.57 -20.10
N SER A 331 -9.89 -8.19 -19.76
CA SER A 331 -10.46 -8.16 -18.40
C SER A 331 -11.15 -9.49 -18.09
N ASN A 332 -11.70 -9.62 -16.88
CA ASN A 332 -12.36 -10.81 -16.33
C ASN A 332 -11.43 -11.80 -15.63
N SER A 333 -11.64 -11.94 -14.31
CA SER A 333 -11.01 -12.94 -13.44
C SER A 333 -9.48 -13.02 -13.51
N LEU A 334 -8.82 -11.92 -13.83
CA LEU A 334 -7.38 -11.82 -13.98
C LEU A 334 -6.70 -11.67 -12.62
N ASP A 335 -5.51 -12.28 -12.53
CA ASP A 335 -4.52 -12.10 -11.46
C ASP A 335 -3.11 -12.20 -12.05
N GLU A 336 -2.08 -12.09 -11.20
CA GLU A 336 -0.68 -12.13 -11.63
C GLU A 336 -0.31 -13.43 -12.34
N TYR A 337 -0.87 -14.56 -11.95
CA TYR A 337 -0.56 -15.86 -12.55
C TYR A 337 -1.21 -16.00 -13.94
N ILE A 338 -2.48 -15.63 -14.03
CA ILE A 338 -3.21 -15.68 -15.31
C ILE A 338 -2.60 -14.70 -16.32
N ILE A 339 -2.27 -13.47 -15.90
CA ILE A 339 -1.63 -12.49 -16.78
C ILE A 339 -0.29 -13.01 -17.28
N ARG A 340 0.55 -13.55 -16.40
CA ARG A 340 1.81 -14.16 -16.76
C ARG A 340 1.63 -15.26 -17.81
N ASP A 341 0.70 -16.17 -17.59
CA ASP A 341 0.43 -17.31 -18.47
C ASP A 341 -0.12 -16.86 -19.83
N LEU A 342 -1.02 -15.89 -19.86
CA LEU A 342 -1.52 -15.28 -21.11
C LEU A 342 -0.36 -14.74 -21.96
N LEU A 343 0.55 -13.99 -21.32
CA LEU A 343 1.71 -13.41 -22.00
C LEU A 343 2.71 -14.47 -22.45
N LEU A 344 2.98 -15.50 -21.64
CA LEU A 344 3.83 -16.63 -22.01
C LEU A 344 3.28 -17.40 -23.22
N GLN A 345 1.96 -17.51 -23.33
CA GLN A 345 1.28 -18.11 -24.47
C GLN A 345 1.23 -17.18 -25.69
N GLY A 346 1.77 -15.97 -25.59
CA GLY A 346 1.84 -14.99 -26.68
C GLY A 346 0.53 -14.30 -26.97
N ALA A 347 -0.34 -14.10 -25.96
CA ALA A 347 -1.54 -13.27 -26.08
C ALA A 347 -1.20 -11.86 -26.58
N GLN A 348 -2.00 -11.34 -27.50
CA GLN A 348 -1.82 -10.01 -28.08
C GLN A 348 -2.67 -8.99 -27.29
N ILE A 349 -2.22 -8.65 -26.10
CA ILE A 349 -2.94 -7.78 -25.16
C ILE A 349 -2.05 -6.59 -24.83
N ASP A 350 -2.59 -5.39 -24.92
CA ASP A 350 -1.89 -4.13 -24.69
C ASP A 350 -2.11 -3.57 -23.26
N SER A 351 -3.24 -3.89 -22.62
CA SER A 351 -3.55 -3.47 -21.25
C SER A 351 -4.54 -4.41 -20.58
N PHE A 352 -4.61 -4.33 -19.24
CA PHE A 352 -5.45 -5.21 -18.42
C PHE A 352 -6.38 -4.40 -17.51
N GLY A 353 -7.64 -4.83 -17.42
CA GLY A 353 -8.58 -4.40 -16.38
C GLY A 353 -8.75 -5.50 -15.35
N VAL A 354 -8.31 -5.29 -14.12
CA VAL A 354 -8.32 -6.30 -13.07
C VAL A 354 -9.27 -5.89 -11.95
N GLY A 355 -10.25 -6.73 -11.66
CA GLY A 355 -11.32 -6.40 -10.71
C GLY A 355 -11.23 -7.18 -9.41
N GLU A 356 -12.12 -8.21 -9.29
CA GLU A 356 -12.36 -8.95 -8.05
C GLU A 356 -11.08 -9.44 -7.37
N ARG A 357 -10.20 -10.12 -8.12
CA ARG A 357 -9.01 -10.76 -7.54
C ARG A 357 -7.97 -9.78 -7.01
N LEU A 358 -7.98 -8.54 -7.54
CA LEU A 358 -7.14 -7.46 -7.03
C LEU A 358 -7.75 -6.85 -5.78
N ILE A 359 -8.98 -6.29 -5.88
CA ILE A 359 -9.57 -5.46 -4.83
C ILE A 359 -9.91 -6.24 -3.54
N THR A 360 -10.05 -7.56 -3.63
CA THR A 360 -10.29 -8.43 -2.48
C THR A 360 -9.04 -9.19 -2.04
N SER A 361 -7.92 -9.07 -2.76
CA SER A 361 -6.76 -9.96 -2.61
C SER A 361 -7.19 -11.43 -2.48
N LYS A 362 -8.00 -11.90 -3.44
CA LYS A 362 -8.79 -13.13 -3.34
C LYS A 362 -8.02 -14.38 -2.93
N SER A 363 -6.76 -14.48 -3.33
CA SER A 363 -5.89 -15.63 -3.01
C SER A 363 -5.51 -15.68 -1.53
N GLU A 364 -5.23 -14.51 -0.94
CA GLU A 364 -4.90 -14.36 0.48
C GLU A 364 -5.43 -13.01 0.97
N PRO A 365 -6.64 -12.97 1.59
CA PRO A 365 -7.34 -11.72 1.90
C PRO A 365 -6.95 -11.11 3.25
N VAL A 366 -5.87 -11.58 3.89
CA VAL A 366 -5.42 -11.13 5.22
C VAL A 366 -3.95 -10.73 5.17
N PHE A 367 -3.64 -9.48 5.58
CA PHE A 367 -2.26 -9.01 5.69
C PHE A 367 -1.57 -9.51 6.96
N GLY A 368 -2.30 -9.64 8.05
CA GLY A 368 -1.80 -10.20 9.30
C GLY A 368 -0.91 -9.26 10.11
N GLY A 369 -1.05 -7.95 9.93
CA GLY A 369 -0.38 -6.95 10.77
C GLY A 369 -0.84 -7.02 12.22
N VAL A 370 0.05 -6.72 13.15
CA VAL A 370 -0.17 -6.74 14.59
C VAL A 370 0.39 -5.49 15.25
N TYR A 371 -0.21 -5.08 16.37
CA TYR A 371 0.18 -3.95 17.20
C TYR A 371 0.61 -4.47 18.57
N LYS A 372 1.88 -4.30 18.96
CA LYS A 372 2.40 -4.97 20.17
C LYS A 372 3.29 -4.07 21.00
N LEU A 373 3.05 -4.09 22.33
CA LEU A 373 3.88 -3.41 23.32
C LEU A 373 5.33 -3.92 23.25
N SER A 374 6.28 -3.01 23.03
CA SER A 374 7.71 -3.30 22.92
C SER A 374 8.55 -2.73 24.07
N ALA A 375 8.08 -1.64 24.70
CA ALA A 375 8.74 -1.04 25.87
C ALA A 375 7.77 -0.16 26.67
N ILE A 376 8.19 0.21 27.89
CA ILE A 376 7.61 1.29 28.69
C ILE A 376 8.73 2.19 29.20
N GLU A 377 8.44 3.40 29.65
CA GLU A 377 9.39 4.26 30.34
C GLU A 377 9.23 4.15 31.86
N SER A 378 10.33 4.12 32.58
CA SER A 378 10.35 4.36 34.03
C SER A 378 10.22 5.86 34.32
N LYS A 379 10.01 6.20 35.61
CA LYS A 379 9.81 7.60 36.02
C LYS A 379 11.01 8.51 35.74
N ASP A 380 12.20 7.96 35.62
CA ASP A 380 13.42 8.68 35.26
C ASP A 380 13.68 8.75 33.73
N GLY A 381 12.74 8.29 32.91
CA GLY A 381 12.86 8.28 31.46
C GLY A 381 13.62 7.07 30.89
N THR A 382 14.07 6.13 31.74
CA THR A 382 14.75 4.91 31.25
C THR A 382 13.78 4.01 30.49
N ILE A 383 14.15 3.59 29.29
CA ILE A 383 13.33 2.69 28.46
C ILE A 383 13.50 1.25 28.96
N LEU A 384 12.41 0.67 29.41
CA LEU A 384 12.33 -0.69 29.94
C LEU A 384 11.71 -1.61 28.88
N PRO A 385 12.49 -2.51 28.25
CA PRO A 385 11.98 -3.37 27.20
C PRO A 385 10.91 -4.33 27.71
N ARG A 386 9.91 -4.61 26.86
CA ARG A 386 8.83 -5.58 27.07
C ARG A 386 8.82 -6.58 25.94
N ILE A 387 8.55 -7.85 26.26
CA ILE A 387 8.49 -8.93 25.30
C ILE A 387 7.29 -9.82 25.58
N LYS A 388 6.54 -10.16 24.52
CA LYS A 388 5.57 -11.24 24.58
C LYS A 388 6.26 -12.55 24.24
N ILE A 389 6.22 -13.50 25.15
CA ILE A 389 6.67 -14.88 24.92
C ILE A 389 5.48 -15.72 24.46
N SER A 390 5.72 -16.58 23.50
CA SER A 390 4.71 -17.50 22.94
C SER A 390 5.34 -18.86 22.73
N GLU A 391 4.56 -19.92 22.86
CA GLU A 391 4.95 -21.28 22.47
C GLU A 391 5.30 -21.38 20.98
N ASN A 392 4.71 -20.52 20.15
CA ASN A 392 5.11 -20.37 18.75
C ASN A 392 6.22 -19.31 18.63
N PRO A 393 7.48 -19.72 18.32
CA PRO A 393 8.61 -18.78 18.20
C PRO A 393 8.36 -17.63 17.22
N ALA A 394 7.64 -17.87 16.11
CA ALA A 394 7.29 -16.83 15.13
C ALA A 394 6.37 -15.72 15.69
N LYS A 395 5.78 -15.93 16.88
CA LYS A 395 4.97 -14.92 17.57
C LYS A 395 5.74 -14.15 18.64
N ILE A 396 7.02 -14.45 18.85
CA ILE A 396 7.88 -13.72 19.78
C ILE A 396 8.25 -12.37 19.18
N THR A 397 8.01 -11.28 19.93
CA THR A 397 8.24 -9.91 19.46
C THR A 397 9.69 -9.47 19.66
N ASN A 398 10.13 -8.48 18.90
CA ASN A 398 11.39 -7.77 19.17
C ASN A 398 11.12 -6.65 20.19
N PRO A 399 11.78 -6.67 21.37
CA PRO A 399 11.56 -5.71 22.45
C PRO A 399 12.27 -4.37 22.17
N HIS A 400 12.01 -3.38 23.03
CA HIS A 400 12.65 -2.08 23.06
C HIS A 400 12.09 -1.06 22.07
N PHE A 401 12.48 0.21 22.19
CA PHE A 401 12.29 1.23 21.16
C PHE A 401 13.38 1.04 20.08
N LYS A 402 12.96 0.97 18.81
CA LYS A 402 13.79 0.51 17.70
C LYS A 402 13.83 1.49 16.55
N LYS A 403 14.88 1.37 15.73
CA LYS A 403 15.05 1.92 14.39
C LYS A 403 15.23 0.80 13.39
N VAL A 404 14.94 1.07 12.15
CA VAL A 404 15.22 0.17 11.03
C VAL A 404 16.08 0.90 10.02
N TYR A 405 17.22 0.33 9.68
CA TYR A 405 18.12 0.82 8.67
C TYR A 405 18.11 -0.08 7.46
N ARG A 406 17.78 0.44 6.29
CA ARG A 406 18.00 -0.25 5.01
C ARG A 406 19.39 0.05 4.49
N LEU A 407 20.11 -1.01 4.13
CA LEU A 407 21.47 -0.97 3.68
C LEU A 407 21.49 -1.16 2.16
N PHE A 408 22.25 -0.33 1.44
CA PHE A 408 22.35 -0.38 -0.01
C PHE A 408 23.79 -0.58 -0.44
N GLU A 409 24.00 -1.46 -1.41
CA GLU A 409 25.29 -1.64 -2.07
C GLU A 409 25.61 -0.42 -2.94
N ASN A 410 26.79 0.17 -2.79
CA ASN A 410 27.14 1.41 -3.51
C ASN A 410 27.27 1.20 -5.02
N ASP A 411 27.81 0.05 -5.46
CA ASP A 411 28.05 -0.25 -6.87
C ASP A 411 26.75 -0.38 -7.67
N THR A 412 25.73 -1.00 -7.09
CA THR A 412 24.47 -1.33 -7.77
C THR A 412 23.28 -0.49 -7.34
N GLY A 413 23.37 0.16 -6.19
CA GLY A 413 22.23 0.84 -5.52
C GLY A 413 21.15 -0.14 -5.04
N LYS A 414 21.42 -1.45 -5.02
CA LYS A 414 20.47 -2.46 -4.56
C LYS A 414 20.46 -2.59 -3.04
N ALA A 415 19.28 -2.83 -2.50
CA ALA A 415 19.10 -3.11 -1.08
C ALA A 415 19.71 -4.48 -0.72
N ILE A 416 20.56 -4.48 0.30
CA ILE A 416 21.29 -5.68 0.77
C ILE A 416 20.49 -6.38 1.87
N ALA A 417 20.07 -5.61 2.88
CA ALA A 417 19.40 -6.07 4.09
C ALA A 417 18.74 -4.91 4.81
N ASP A 418 17.81 -5.22 5.71
CA ASP A 418 17.33 -4.29 6.72
C ASP A 418 17.89 -4.70 8.09
N LEU A 419 18.37 -3.72 8.87
CA LEU A 419 18.92 -3.94 10.19
C LEU A 419 18.05 -3.25 11.24
N ILE A 420 17.44 -4.04 12.12
CA ILE A 420 16.68 -3.54 13.25
C ILE A 420 17.64 -3.29 14.42
N CYS A 421 17.74 -2.03 14.84
CA CYS A 421 18.61 -1.59 15.93
C CYS A 421 17.81 -1.06 17.12
N VAL A 422 18.43 -1.00 18.29
CA VAL A 422 17.91 -0.15 19.37
C VAL A 422 18.00 1.31 18.92
N HIS A 423 17.04 2.14 19.33
CA HIS A 423 16.85 3.52 18.83
C HIS A 423 18.09 4.43 18.99
N ASP A 424 18.98 4.16 19.96
CA ASP A 424 20.18 4.94 20.24
C ASP A 424 21.41 4.46 19.45
N GLU A 425 21.30 3.39 18.67
CA GLU A 425 22.37 2.91 17.81
C GLU A 425 22.42 3.72 16.51
N VAL A 426 23.63 3.96 16.04
CA VAL A 426 23.90 4.64 14.77
C VAL A 426 24.74 3.72 13.90
N VAL A 427 24.31 3.48 12.69
CA VAL A 427 25.08 2.72 11.69
C VAL A 427 25.97 3.69 10.92
N ASP A 428 27.29 3.53 11.05
CA ASP A 428 28.29 4.34 10.34
C ASP A 428 28.73 3.59 9.06
N PRO A 429 28.36 4.08 7.85
CA PRO A 429 28.74 3.42 6.60
C PRO A 429 30.24 3.47 6.30
N ALA A 430 31.04 4.28 7.03
CA ALA A 430 32.48 4.32 6.92
C ALA A 430 33.19 3.15 7.64
N GLN A 431 32.45 2.38 8.44
CA GLN A 431 32.97 1.23 9.20
C GLN A 431 32.41 -0.08 8.66
N PRO A 432 33.18 -1.17 8.69
CA PRO A 432 32.67 -2.49 8.39
C PRO A 432 31.51 -2.85 9.34
N LEU A 433 30.42 -3.37 8.79
CA LEU A 433 29.22 -3.78 9.54
C LEU A 433 29.06 -5.31 9.45
N GLU A 434 29.00 -5.97 10.59
CA GLU A 434 28.68 -7.39 10.66
C GLU A 434 27.16 -7.58 10.76
N LEU A 435 26.61 -8.34 9.82
CA LEU A 435 25.22 -8.80 9.77
C LEU A 435 25.16 -10.28 10.13
N PHE A 436 24.09 -10.70 10.81
CA PHE A 436 23.84 -12.10 11.09
C PHE A 436 22.35 -12.41 11.15
N ASP A 437 21.99 -13.59 10.69
CA ASP A 437 20.63 -14.12 10.77
C ASP A 437 20.26 -14.32 12.26
N PRO A 438 19.24 -13.65 12.80
CA PRO A 438 18.90 -13.71 14.23
C PRO A 438 18.46 -15.09 14.72
N GLU A 439 18.01 -15.99 13.83
CA GLU A 439 17.62 -17.36 14.15
C GLU A 439 18.74 -18.37 13.86
N ALA A 440 19.62 -18.05 12.89
CA ALA A 440 20.73 -18.89 12.47
C ALA A 440 22.06 -18.14 12.62
N THR A 441 22.44 -17.82 13.86
CA THR A 441 23.53 -16.89 14.22
C THR A 441 24.93 -17.26 13.70
N TRP A 442 25.11 -18.47 13.16
CA TRP A 442 26.32 -18.89 12.47
C TRP A 442 26.42 -18.33 11.03
N LYS A 443 25.31 -17.89 10.46
CA LYS A 443 25.28 -17.21 9.16
C LYS A 443 25.62 -15.75 9.38
N ARG A 444 26.86 -15.39 9.10
CA ARG A 444 27.37 -14.03 9.29
C ARG A 444 27.96 -13.50 8.00
N LYS A 445 27.82 -12.19 7.78
CA LYS A 445 28.41 -11.48 6.64
C LYS A 445 28.90 -10.12 7.13
N THR A 446 30.15 -9.79 6.84
CA THR A 446 30.66 -8.44 7.00
C THR A 446 30.49 -7.69 5.69
N ILE A 447 29.84 -6.54 5.75
CA ILE A 447 29.68 -5.63 4.60
C ILE A 447 30.55 -4.39 4.81
N THR A 448 31.06 -3.89 3.69
CA THR A 448 31.81 -2.65 3.54
C THR A 448 31.31 -1.97 2.28
N ASP A 449 31.57 -0.69 2.09
CA ASP A 449 31.18 0.05 0.89
C ASP A 449 29.67 0.03 0.62
N PHE A 450 28.91 0.52 1.60
CA PHE A 450 27.46 0.60 1.55
C PHE A 450 26.97 2.00 1.95
N THR A 451 25.76 2.33 1.58
CA THR A 451 24.99 3.46 2.13
C THR A 451 23.85 2.95 3.00
N VAL A 452 23.35 3.82 3.86
CA VAL A 452 22.33 3.47 4.85
C VAL A 452 21.21 4.52 4.84
N ARG A 453 19.98 4.07 5.03
CA ARG A 453 18.81 4.94 5.21
C ARG A 453 17.94 4.42 6.35
N GLU A 454 17.58 5.32 7.26
CA GLU A 454 16.58 5.05 8.29
C GLU A 454 15.19 4.99 7.62
N LEU A 455 14.40 3.93 7.90
CA LEU A 455 13.10 3.72 7.27
C LEU A 455 11.96 4.40 8.02
N LEU A 456 12.03 4.44 9.36
CA LEU A 456 11.02 5.06 10.21
C LEU A 456 11.29 6.56 10.30
N VAL A 457 10.43 7.37 9.70
CA VAL A 457 10.52 8.83 9.77
C VAL A 457 9.54 9.39 10.82
N PRO A 458 9.83 10.52 11.48
CA PRO A 458 8.90 11.13 12.43
C PRO A 458 7.63 11.62 11.71
N ILE A 459 6.47 11.24 12.24
CA ILE A 459 5.15 11.64 11.73
C ILE A 459 4.52 12.64 12.70
N PHE A 460 4.42 12.29 13.99
CA PHE A 460 3.99 13.17 15.06
C PHE A 460 5.08 13.29 16.12
N GLN A 461 5.25 14.48 16.67
CA GLN A 461 6.10 14.77 17.83
C GLN A 461 5.29 15.56 18.85
N SER A 462 5.15 15.03 20.05
CA SER A 462 4.35 15.61 21.13
C SER A 462 2.92 15.96 20.69
N GLY A 463 2.32 15.13 19.84
CA GLY A 463 0.98 15.31 19.28
C GLY A 463 0.88 16.22 18.05
N GLU A 464 1.95 16.91 17.69
CA GLU A 464 1.99 17.78 16.53
C GLU A 464 2.46 17.04 15.28
N LEU A 465 1.76 17.23 14.14
CA LEU A 465 2.15 16.66 12.86
C LEU A 465 3.41 17.35 12.34
N VAL A 466 4.49 16.59 12.19
CA VAL A 466 5.79 17.09 11.67
C VAL A 466 6.11 16.54 10.28
N TYR A 467 5.32 15.60 9.79
CA TYR A 467 5.53 14.96 8.49
C TYR A 467 4.87 15.73 7.36
N ARG A 468 5.64 16.02 6.31
CA ARG A 468 5.06 16.52 5.06
C ARG A 468 4.45 15.36 4.29
N GLN A 469 3.14 15.37 4.17
CA GLN A 469 2.42 14.34 3.41
C GLN A 469 2.68 14.50 1.90
N PRO A 470 3.22 13.46 1.22
CA PRO A 470 3.43 13.51 -0.22
C PRO A 470 2.10 13.47 -1.00
N SER A 471 2.12 13.95 -2.23
CA SER A 471 1.02 13.70 -3.17
C SER A 471 0.98 12.22 -3.58
N ILE A 472 -0.17 11.77 -4.11
CA ILE A 472 -0.31 10.38 -4.57
C ILE A 472 0.69 10.04 -5.70
N GLU A 473 1.04 11.02 -6.55
CA GLU A 473 2.04 10.86 -7.61
C GLU A 473 3.46 10.73 -7.05
N GLU A 474 3.79 11.49 -6.01
CA GLU A 474 5.07 11.33 -5.31
C GLU A 474 5.18 9.95 -4.67
N MET A 475 4.11 9.48 -4.01
CA MET A 475 4.07 8.13 -3.41
C MET A 475 4.23 7.04 -4.47
N ARG A 476 3.54 7.16 -5.62
CA ARG A 476 3.64 6.24 -6.75
C ARG A 476 5.06 6.19 -7.32
N THR A 477 5.66 7.36 -7.54
CA THR A 477 7.04 7.48 -8.05
C THR A 477 8.03 6.90 -7.07
N TRP A 478 7.84 7.19 -5.78
CA TRP A 478 8.64 6.60 -4.70
C TRP A 478 8.54 5.08 -4.69
N CYS A 479 7.32 4.54 -4.74
CA CYS A 479 7.08 3.10 -4.74
C CYS A 479 7.84 2.40 -5.89
N ALA A 480 7.72 2.91 -7.11
CA ALA A 480 8.43 2.37 -8.26
C ALA A 480 9.96 2.38 -8.04
N GLY A 481 10.51 3.53 -7.61
CA GLY A 481 11.94 3.66 -7.34
C GLY A 481 12.44 2.77 -6.22
N GLN A 482 11.62 2.54 -5.17
CA GLN A 482 11.99 1.65 -4.07
C GLN A 482 11.97 0.16 -4.48
N ILE A 483 11.00 -0.25 -5.29
CA ILE A 483 10.95 -1.62 -5.83
C ILE A 483 12.14 -1.88 -6.75
N ASP A 484 12.59 -0.87 -7.50
CA ASP A 484 13.76 -0.99 -8.37
C ASP A 484 15.06 -1.22 -7.58
N THR A 485 15.11 -0.83 -6.30
CA THR A 485 16.28 -1.15 -5.45
C THR A 485 16.33 -2.62 -5.03
N LEU A 486 15.24 -3.38 -5.14
CA LEU A 486 15.23 -4.79 -4.80
C LEU A 486 15.86 -5.64 -5.91
N TRP A 487 16.53 -6.72 -5.54
CA TRP A 487 17.02 -7.74 -6.45
C TRP A 487 15.88 -8.49 -7.13
N ASP A 488 16.07 -8.93 -8.36
CA ASP A 488 15.04 -9.62 -9.14
C ASP A 488 14.61 -10.94 -8.51
N GLU A 489 15.52 -11.60 -7.79
CA GLU A 489 15.25 -12.82 -7.02
C GLU A 489 14.23 -12.61 -5.91
N VAL A 490 14.23 -11.45 -5.24
CA VAL A 490 13.24 -11.08 -4.21
C VAL A 490 11.87 -10.79 -4.84
N LYS A 491 11.85 -10.39 -6.11
CA LYS A 491 10.63 -10.01 -6.85
C LYS A 491 9.91 -11.20 -7.49
N ARG A 492 10.38 -12.44 -7.37
CA ARG A 492 9.71 -13.64 -7.93
C ARG A 492 8.31 -13.80 -7.35
N PHE A 493 7.39 -14.32 -8.15
CA PHE A 493 6.03 -14.64 -7.69
C PHE A 493 5.97 -15.92 -6.86
N GLU A 494 6.84 -16.86 -7.18
CA GLU A 494 6.95 -18.18 -6.55
C GLU A 494 8.39 -18.37 -6.07
N ASN A 495 8.53 -18.87 -4.85
CA ASN A 495 9.82 -19.12 -4.22
C ASN A 495 10.79 -17.93 -4.35
N PRO A 496 10.40 -16.72 -3.90
CA PRO A 496 11.29 -15.57 -3.90
C PRO A 496 12.49 -15.84 -2.99
N HIS A 497 13.61 -15.18 -3.29
CA HIS A 497 14.74 -15.17 -2.35
C HIS A 497 14.34 -14.41 -1.09
N ASN A 498 14.64 -14.96 0.08
CA ASN A 498 14.40 -14.30 1.34
C ASN A 498 15.29 -13.06 1.47
N TYR A 499 14.66 -11.92 1.64
CA TYR A 499 15.35 -10.70 1.99
C TYR A 499 15.80 -10.76 3.45
N TYR A 500 16.98 -10.27 3.74
CA TYR A 500 17.54 -10.33 5.08
C TYR A 500 17.01 -9.19 5.96
N VAL A 501 16.40 -9.55 7.08
CA VAL A 501 15.99 -8.62 8.13
C VAL A 501 16.71 -9.07 9.42
N ASP A 502 17.81 -8.41 9.71
CA ASP A 502 18.73 -8.78 10.78
C ASP A 502 18.52 -7.92 12.02
N LEU A 503 19.00 -8.38 13.15
CA LEU A 503 19.03 -7.62 14.41
C LEU A 503 20.46 -7.14 14.69
N SER A 504 20.58 -5.92 15.26
CA SER A 504 21.85 -5.52 15.87
C SER A 504 22.20 -6.45 17.03
N GLN A 505 23.49 -6.63 17.31
CA GLN A 505 23.94 -7.47 18.43
C GLN A 505 23.34 -6.99 19.75
N LYS A 506 23.25 -5.68 19.97
CA LYS A 506 22.64 -5.08 21.17
C LYS A 506 21.17 -5.47 21.32
N LEU A 507 20.39 -5.37 20.26
CA LEU A 507 18.97 -5.75 20.29
C LEU A 507 18.78 -7.25 20.49
N TRP A 508 19.60 -8.07 19.82
CA TRP A 508 19.59 -9.53 19.96
C TRP A 508 19.89 -9.95 21.40
N ASP A 509 20.91 -9.36 22.03
CA ASP A 509 21.28 -9.63 23.41
C ASP A 509 20.15 -9.26 24.39
N ILE A 510 19.50 -8.10 24.20
CA ILE A 510 18.35 -7.67 25.01
C ILE A 510 17.20 -8.68 24.89
N LYS A 511 16.87 -9.11 23.66
CA LYS A 511 15.82 -10.09 23.40
C LYS A 511 16.10 -11.41 24.13
N HIS A 512 17.30 -11.96 23.98
CA HIS A 512 17.67 -13.25 24.58
C HIS A 512 17.78 -13.19 26.10
N LYS A 513 18.26 -12.07 26.66
CA LYS A 513 18.25 -11.84 28.11
C LYS A 513 16.82 -11.82 28.69
N LEU A 514 15.85 -11.28 27.96
CA LEU A 514 14.44 -11.27 28.39
C LEU A 514 13.82 -12.67 28.29
N LEU A 515 14.14 -13.41 27.24
CA LEU A 515 13.68 -14.80 27.08
C LEU A 515 14.23 -15.68 28.20
N ALA A 516 15.52 -15.60 28.51
CA ALA A 516 16.15 -16.37 29.55
C ALA A 516 15.62 -16.08 30.97
N LYS A 517 15.08 -14.88 31.23
CA LYS A 517 14.50 -14.51 32.55
C LYS A 517 13.09 -15.05 32.79
N ARG A 518 12.38 -15.44 31.76
CA ARG A 518 10.94 -15.75 31.80
C ARG A 518 10.60 -17.15 31.26
N GLY A 519 11.57 -17.88 30.71
CA GLY A 519 11.55 -19.32 30.43
C GLY A 519 12.19 -20.09 31.59
#